data_2beab76c820142505e9ce1244c1e496b
#
_entry.id   2beab76c820142505e9ce1244c1e496b
#
_cell.length_a   1.000
_cell.length_b   1.000
_cell.length_c   1.000
_cell.angle_alpha   90.00
_cell.angle_beta   90.00
_cell.angle_gamma   90.00
#
_symmetry.space_group_name_H-M   'P 1'
#
loop_
_entity.id
_entity.type
_entity.pdbx_description
1 polymer ?
#
loop_
_entity_poly.entity_id
_entity_poly.type
_entity_poly.pdbx_seq_one_letter_code
_entity_poly.pdbx_strand_id
1 'polypeptide(L)'
;MKTNIPERIAALREAMKQQKVDAYIIPSSDPHLSEYPADRWKSREWISGFTGSAGTIVVTADKAGLWTDSRYFLQAASQLEGSGIELYKLALPETPSITEFLLHELHTGQAVGLDGQTYSAAEASALANKLSRKEIKLDTSADLIEGIWKDRPAVPGNPIFEMPEALSGASVHEKLDLINNQLRSEGADCLILAALDEIAWTFNIRGTDVTYNPVVVSYAFVSEDESVLFIKPEKLTAEITEHLKKEGVTLAEYSMIQRYLSRLPENSRVFVDMNKTNVSLYDAIPGSCTIVEGISPANHLKSIKNETEIKGFQNAVVKDGVALTKFYIWLEKQMAEGAQVTEISAAEKLTALRAEQPQYIMDSFGTICGYAEHGAIVHYSATTETDATLKPEGLLLIDSGAQYLDGTTDITRTIALGEPTEQMKKDFTRVLKGTISLAKSKFPAGTRGSQIDILARKALWDSGINYLHGTGHGIGHCLNVHEGPQSIRMEENPVTLKPGMVISDEPAMYRTGEYGIRTENMILVREDSETEFGKFLGFDTLTLCFIDTSLIIIPMLSVREHAWLNKYHQMVYDKISPFLNEEEKAWLKEKTTETVSYTHLRAHETRGNL
;
A
#
# COMPACT_ATOMS: atom_id res chain seq x y z
N MET A 1 13.98 12.84 -21.46
CA MET A 1 13.82 12.40 -22.88
C MET A 1 12.43 11.82 -23.02
N LYS A 2 11.52 12.46 -23.76
CA LYS A 2 10.24 11.80 -24.14
C LYS A 2 10.62 10.63 -25.03
N THR A 3 10.70 9.47 -24.42
CA THR A 3 10.97 8.21 -25.10
C THR A 3 9.86 8.00 -26.12
N ASN A 4 10.25 7.51 -27.29
CA ASN A 4 9.37 7.34 -28.43
C ASN A 4 8.32 6.23 -28.20
N ILE A 5 7.28 6.53 -27.41
CA ILE A 5 6.20 5.60 -27.07
C ILE A 5 5.55 4.99 -28.33
N PRO A 6 5.23 5.78 -29.39
CA PRO A 6 4.71 5.21 -30.62
C PRO A 6 5.60 4.14 -31.26
N GLU A 7 6.93 4.29 -31.20
CA GLU A 7 7.87 3.28 -31.72
C GLU A 7 7.85 1.99 -30.89
N ARG A 8 7.73 2.12 -29.55
CA ARG A 8 7.60 0.95 -28.66
C ARG A 8 6.32 0.19 -28.93
N ILE A 9 5.20 0.87 -29.09
CA ILE A 9 3.91 0.28 -29.47
C ILE A 9 4.01 -0.39 -30.86
N ALA A 10 4.68 0.22 -31.82
CA ALA A 10 4.90 -0.38 -33.14
C ALA A 10 5.76 -1.66 -33.06
N ALA A 11 6.83 -1.64 -32.26
CA ALA A 11 7.68 -2.80 -32.02
C ALA A 11 6.90 -3.95 -31.35
N LEU A 12 6.03 -3.62 -30.37
CA LEU A 12 5.17 -4.62 -29.74
C LEU A 12 4.19 -5.24 -30.73
N ARG A 13 3.56 -4.43 -31.58
CA ARG A 13 2.67 -4.94 -32.64
C ARG A 13 3.37 -5.89 -33.61
N GLU A 14 4.62 -5.62 -33.92
CA GLU A 14 5.40 -6.52 -34.76
C GLU A 14 5.72 -7.85 -34.03
N ALA A 15 6.07 -7.80 -32.74
CA ALA A 15 6.25 -9.00 -31.91
C ALA A 15 4.94 -9.81 -31.78
N MET A 16 3.78 -9.13 -31.61
CA MET A 16 2.46 -9.76 -31.60
C MET A 16 2.18 -10.55 -32.87
N LYS A 17 2.48 -9.98 -34.05
CA LYS A 17 2.30 -10.68 -35.34
C LYS A 17 3.18 -11.94 -35.42
N GLN A 18 4.43 -11.88 -34.96
CA GLN A 18 5.34 -13.02 -34.98
C GLN A 18 4.85 -14.15 -34.07
N GLN A 19 4.26 -13.82 -32.91
CA GLN A 19 3.68 -14.77 -31.96
C GLN A 19 2.22 -15.14 -32.27
N LYS A 20 1.61 -14.55 -33.32
CA LYS A 20 0.23 -14.80 -33.73
C LYS A 20 -0.79 -14.50 -32.64
N VAL A 21 -0.57 -13.42 -31.90
CA VAL A 21 -1.54 -12.84 -30.97
C VAL A 21 -2.10 -11.53 -31.53
N ASP A 22 -3.38 -11.30 -31.38
CA ASP A 22 -4.11 -10.16 -31.95
C ASP A 22 -4.27 -9.02 -30.97
N ALA A 23 -4.17 -9.30 -29.67
CA ALA A 23 -4.07 -8.33 -28.59
C ALA A 23 -3.04 -8.76 -27.56
N TYR A 24 -2.42 -7.82 -26.85
CA TYR A 24 -1.46 -8.11 -25.79
C TYR A 24 -1.74 -7.25 -24.56
N ILE A 25 -1.74 -7.88 -23.37
CA ILE A 25 -2.03 -7.25 -22.07
C ILE A 25 -0.74 -7.09 -21.28
N ILE A 26 -0.50 -5.90 -20.72
CA ILE A 26 0.66 -5.59 -19.89
C ILE A 26 0.18 -4.95 -18.59
N PRO A 27 0.15 -5.68 -17.47
CA PRO A 27 -0.27 -5.16 -16.18
C PRO A 27 0.84 -4.36 -15.47
N SER A 28 0.49 -3.69 -14.38
CA SER A 28 1.44 -3.11 -13.42
C SER A 28 1.86 -4.17 -12.40
N SER A 29 2.47 -5.24 -12.83
CA SER A 29 2.77 -6.37 -11.96
C SER A 29 4.10 -7.01 -12.33
N ASP A 30 4.66 -7.76 -11.38
CA ASP A 30 5.84 -8.59 -11.51
C ASP A 30 5.48 -10.08 -11.30
N PRO A 31 6.44 -11.02 -11.36
CA PRO A 31 6.19 -12.43 -11.11
C PRO A 31 5.68 -12.76 -9.70
N HIS A 32 5.71 -11.82 -8.80
CA HIS A 32 5.27 -11.92 -7.41
C HIS A 32 3.95 -11.18 -7.15
N LEU A 33 3.35 -10.60 -8.20
CA LEU A 33 2.14 -9.81 -8.17
C LEU A 33 2.23 -8.63 -7.18
N SER A 34 3.41 -8.02 -7.13
CA SER A 34 3.72 -6.87 -6.29
C SER A 34 3.04 -5.60 -6.81
N GLU A 35 2.59 -4.72 -5.90
CA GLU A 35 2.11 -3.38 -6.24
C GLU A 35 3.25 -2.49 -6.76
N TYR A 36 4.42 -2.59 -6.13
CA TYR A 36 5.66 -1.92 -6.55
C TYR A 36 6.62 -2.95 -7.13
N PRO A 37 6.65 -3.10 -8.46
CA PRO A 37 7.57 -4.05 -9.10
C PRO A 37 9.00 -3.51 -9.11
N ALA A 38 9.99 -4.40 -9.03
CA ALA A 38 11.37 -4.04 -9.31
C ALA A 38 11.53 -3.57 -10.77
N ASP A 39 12.57 -2.78 -11.04
CA ASP A 39 12.75 -2.05 -12.32
C ASP A 39 12.66 -2.95 -13.57
N ARG A 40 13.10 -4.20 -13.47
CA ARG A 40 12.98 -5.18 -14.55
C ARG A 40 11.54 -5.37 -15.04
N TRP A 41 10.57 -5.29 -14.14
CA TRP A 41 9.16 -5.58 -14.43
C TRP A 41 8.29 -4.32 -14.57
N LYS A 42 8.87 -3.15 -14.65
CA LYS A 42 8.16 -1.90 -14.97
C LYS A 42 7.78 -1.81 -16.45
N SER A 43 7.33 -2.94 -17.02
CA SER A 43 7.01 -3.08 -18.45
C SER A 43 5.89 -2.14 -18.89
N ARG A 44 4.85 -1.96 -18.08
CA ARG A 44 3.75 -1.03 -18.33
C ARG A 44 4.24 0.43 -18.37
N GLU A 45 5.09 0.82 -17.42
CA GLU A 45 5.71 2.15 -17.40
C GLU A 45 6.60 2.36 -18.63
N TRP A 46 7.44 1.38 -18.95
CA TRP A 46 8.32 1.45 -20.11
C TRP A 46 7.54 1.60 -21.42
N ILE A 47 6.48 0.83 -21.65
CA ILE A 47 5.72 0.84 -22.92
C ILE A 47 4.83 2.08 -23.08
N SER A 48 4.36 2.69 -21.98
CA SER A 48 3.36 3.76 -21.98
C SER A 48 3.88 5.14 -21.55
N GLY A 49 4.96 5.19 -20.78
CA GLY A 49 5.41 6.39 -20.08
C GLY A 49 4.55 6.80 -18.89
N PHE A 50 3.53 6.02 -18.55
CA PHE A 50 2.70 6.27 -17.38
C PHE A 50 3.37 5.70 -16.12
N THR A 51 3.60 6.54 -15.11
CA THR A 51 4.37 6.19 -13.89
C THR A 51 3.53 5.90 -12.65
N GLY A 52 2.20 6.00 -12.72
CA GLY A 52 1.31 5.63 -11.61
C GLY A 52 1.48 4.15 -11.21
N SER A 53 1.24 3.76 -9.94
CA SER A 53 1.48 2.37 -9.49
C SER A 53 0.46 1.36 -10.03
N ALA A 54 -0.75 1.80 -10.40
CA ALA A 54 -1.82 0.91 -10.86
C ALA A 54 -2.29 1.25 -12.27
N GLY A 55 -2.32 0.24 -13.14
CA GLY A 55 -2.84 0.37 -14.51
C GLY A 55 -2.48 -0.82 -15.38
N THR A 56 -3.25 -1.04 -16.42
CA THR A 56 -3.03 -2.11 -17.38
C THR A 56 -3.10 -1.55 -18.79
N ILE A 57 -2.09 -1.85 -19.60
CA ILE A 57 -2.08 -1.53 -21.03
C ILE A 57 -2.65 -2.71 -21.81
N VAL A 58 -3.51 -2.39 -22.77
CA VAL A 58 -3.93 -3.35 -23.80
C VAL A 58 -3.62 -2.77 -25.16
N VAL A 59 -2.91 -3.54 -25.99
CA VAL A 59 -2.55 -3.18 -27.36
C VAL A 59 -3.21 -4.16 -28.33
N THR A 60 -3.90 -3.64 -29.35
CA THR A 60 -4.40 -4.40 -30.49
C THR A 60 -3.64 -4.00 -31.75
N ALA A 61 -4.02 -4.52 -32.91
CA ALA A 61 -3.39 -4.17 -34.18
C ALA A 61 -3.38 -2.66 -34.46
N ASP A 62 -4.44 -1.95 -34.06
CA ASP A 62 -4.67 -0.54 -34.38
C ASP A 62 -4.97 0.36 -33.17
N LYS A 63 -5.30 -0.21 -31.99
CA LYS A 63 -5.59 0.53 -30.77
C LYS A 63 -4.56 0.26 -29.68
N ALA A 64 -4.43 1.20 -28.75
CA ALA A 64 -3.71 1.03 -27.49
C ALA A 64 -4.46 1.79 -26.40
N GLY A 65 -4.70 1.18 -25.26
CA GLY A 65 -5.42 1.78 -24.13
C GLY A 65 -4.77 1.50 -22.79
N LEU A 66 -4.84 2.48 -21.88
CA LEU A 66 -4.48 2.34 -20.47
C LEU A 66 -5.74 2.36 -19.61
N TRP A 67 -5.99 1.29 -18.88
CA TRP A 67 -7.01 1.23 -17.82
C TRP A 67 -6.36 1.54 -16.48
N THR A 68 -6.84 2.57 -15.77
CA THR A 68 -6.36 2.92 -14.44
C THR A 68 -7.50 3.42 -13.55
N ASP A 69 -7.29 3.46 -12.23
CA ASP A 69 -8.31 3.87 -11.25
C ASP A 69 -8.28 5.38 -10.94
N SER A 70 -9.23 5.82 -10.12
CA SER A 70 -9.47 7.23 -9.84
C SER A 70 -8.30 7.99 -9.21
N ARG A 71 -7.37 7.30 -8.58
CA ARG A 71 -6.16 7.90 -7.99
C ARG A 71 -5.25 8.54 -9.05
N TYR A 72 -5.32 8.05 -10.30
CA TYR A 72 -4.40 8.37 -11.38
C TYR A 72 -5.03 9.06 -12.60
N PHE A 73 -6.33 9.35 -12.60
CA PHE A 73 -7.00 9.90 -13.78
C PHE A 73 -6.34 11.18 -14.32
N LEU A 74 -5.97 12.11 -13.44
CA LEU A 74 -5.34 13.36 -13.82
C LEU A 74 -3.90 13.15 -14.33
N GLN A 75 -3.12 12.36 -13.61
CA GLN A 75 -1.75 12.02 -13.97
C GLN A 75 -1.70 11.28 -15.31
N ALA A 76 -2.54 10.26 -15.51
CA ALA A 76 -2.56 9.49 -16.74
C ALA A 76 -2.98 10.36 -17.94
N ALA A 77 -3.98 11.24 -17.78
CA ALA A 77 -4.37 12.16 -18.85
C ALA A 77 -3.22 13.04 -19.33
N SER A 78 -2.42 13.57 -18.39
CA SER A 78 -1.24 14.39 -18.70
C SER A 78 -0.09 13.57 -19.33
N GLN A 79 0.23 12.40 -18.76
CA GLN A 79 1.38 11.60 -19.18
C GLN A 79 1.15 10.91 -20.52
N LEU A 80 -0.08 10.55 -20.85
CA LEU A 80 -0.44 9.90 -22.12
C LEU A 80 -0.63 10.90 -23.29
N GLU A 81 -0.58 12.20 -23.04
CA GLU A 81 -0.75 13.20 -24.09
C GLU A 81 0.28 13.04 -25.22
N GLY A 82 -0.21 12.85 -26.44
CA GLY A 82 0.62 12.65 -27.64
C GLY A 82 1.24 11.24 -27.78
N SER A 83 0.94 10.29 -26.86
CA SER A 83 1.46 8.92 -26.91
C SER A 83 0.72 8.02 -27.92
N GLY A 84 -0.50 8.35 -28.29
CA GLY A 84 -1.39 7.48 -29.07
C GLY A 84 -2.06 6.38 -28.22
N ILE A 85 -1.95 6.44 -26.89
CA ILE A 85 -2.61 5.54 -25.94
C ILE A 85 -3.84 6.24 -25.38
N GLU A 86 -5.01 5.61 -25.47
CA GLU A 86 -6.28 6.11 -24.95
C GLU A 86 -6.40 5.81 -23.44
N LEU A 87 -6.93 6.78 -22.68
CA LEU A 87 -7.18 6.61 -21.25
C LEU A 87 -8.58 6.04 -20.98
N TYR A 88 -8.65 4.89 -20.34
CA TYR A 88 -9.87 4.25 -19.84
C TYR A 88 -9.95 4.37 -18.32
N LYS A 89 -10.94 5.14 -17.83
CA LYS A 89 -11.13 5.46 -16.41
C LYS A 89 -11.96 4.38 -15.73
N LEU A 90 -11.31 3.46 -15.00
CA LEU A 90 -12.00 2.37 -14.31
C LEU A 90 -13.11 2.85 -13.37
N ALA A 91 -14.13 2.03 -13.21
CA ALA A 91 -15.33 2.25 -12.40
C ALA A 91 -16.26 3.39 -12.86
N LEU A 92 -15.97 4.06 -13.98
CA LEU A 92 -16.97 4.95 -14.59
C LEU A 92 -17.91 4.15 -15.49
N PRO A 93 -19.22 4.47 -15.49
CA PRO A 93 -20.25 3.69 -16.22
C PRO A 93 -20.01 3.58 -17.73
N GLU A 94 -19.37 4.59 -18.32
CA GLU A 94 -19.06 4.63 -19.75
C GLU A 94 -17.78 3.89 -20.15
N THR A 95 -16.98 3.44 -19.18
CA THR A 95 -15.69 2.78 -19.43
C THR A 95 -15.88 1.26 -19.52
N PRO A 96 -15.61 0.63 -20.68
CA PRO A 96 -15.64 -0.82 -20.78
C PRO A 96 -14.53 -1.44 -19.95
N SER A 97 -14.80 -2.57 -19.31
CA SER A 97 -13.74 -3.39 -18.74
C SER A 97 -12.80 -3.89 -19.85
N ILE A 98 -11.58 -4.27 -19.47
CA ILE A 98 -10.62 -4.87 -20.42
C ILE A 98 -11.24 -6.06 -21.17
N THR A 99 -11.99 -6.89 -20.48
CA THR A 99 -12.67 -8.05 -21.11
C THR A 99 -13.71 -7.62 -22.13
N GLU A 100 -14.55 -6.63 -21.81
CA GLU A 100 -15.56 -6.11 -22.75
C GLU A 100 -14.91 -5.46 -23.96
N PHE A 101 -13.83 -4.70 -23.75
CA PHE A 101 -13.04 -4.12 -24.84
C PHE A 101 -12.49 -5.23 -25.76
N LEU A 102 -11.85 -6.26 -25.21
CA LEU A 102 -11.29 -7.37 -25.98
C LEU A 102 -12.39 -8.14 -26.74
N LEU A 103 -13.53 -8.42 -26.10
CA LEU A 103 -14.66 -9.07 -26.75
C LEU A 103 -15.29 -8.21 -27.86
N HIS A 104 -15.19 -6.89 -27.77
CA HIS A 104 -15.66 -5.99 -28.82
C HIS A 104 -14.68 -5.95 -30.00
N GLU A 105 -13.39 -5.80 -29.75
CA GLU A 105 -12.36 -5.60 -30.77
C GLU A 105 -11.96 -6.87 -31.50
N LEU A 106 -11.99 -8.04 -30.84
CA LEU A 106 -11.50 -9.30 -31.41
C LEU A 106 -12.62 -10.17 -31.99
N HIS A 107 -12.26 -11.04 -32.93
CA HIS A 107 -13.15 -11.97 -33.60
C HIS A 107 -12.85 -13.43 -33.20
N THR A 108 -13.79 -14.30 -33.48
CA THR A 108 -13.65 -15.78 -33.34
C THR A 108 -12.37 -16.27 -33.99
N GLY A 109 -11.60 -17.09 -33.26
CA GLY A 109 -10.36 -17.68 -33.72
C GLY A 109 -9.10 -16.84 -33.47
N GLN A 110 -9.26 -15.60 -33.02
CA GLN A 110 -8.15 -14.72 -32.62
C GLN A 110 -7.61 -15.08 -31.25
N ALA A 111 -6.47 -14.48 -30.88
CA ALA A 111 -5.77 -14.76 -29.62
C ALA A 111 -5.38 -13.48 -28.86
N VAL A 112 -5.49 -13.53 -27.53
CA VAL A 112 -4.95 -12.55 -26.59
C VAL A 112 -3.69 -13.12 -25.98
N GLY A 113 -2.60 -12.37 -26.00
CA GLY A 113 -1.34 -12.71 -25.33
C GLY A 113 -1.13 -11.94 -24.04
N LEU A 114 -0.44 -12.55 -23.09
CA LEU A 114 0.10 -11.91 -21.90
C LEU A 114 1.28 -12.72 -21.36
N ASP A 115 2.14 -12.07 -20.55
CA ASP A 115 3.17 -12.79 -19.80
C ASP A 115 2.57 -13.47 -18.57
N GLY A 116 2.46 -14.79 -18.59
CA GLY A 116 1.90 -15.57 -17.48
C GLY A 116 2.66 -15.45 -16.16
N GLN A 117 3.88 -14.93 -16.16
CA GLN A 117 4.60 -14.64 -14.93
C GLN A 117 4.09 -13.38 -14.23
N THR A 118 3.48 -12.44 -14.96
CA THR A 118 3.02 -11.16 -14.41
C THR A 118 1.50 -11.05 -14.25
N TYR A 119 0.79 -12.16 -14.41
CA TYR A 119 -0.67 -12.22 -14.32
C TYR A 119 -1.12 -13.28 -13.33
N SER A 120 -2.07 -12.96 -12.44
CA SER A 120 -2.54 -13.92 -11.44
C SER A 120 -3.31 -15.09 -12.07
N ALA A 121 -3.23 -16.26 -11.45
CA ALA A 121 -3.96 -17.44 -11.90
C ALA A 121 -5.48 -17.21 -11.85
N ALA A 122 -5.99 -16.47 -10.86
CA ALA A 122 -7.41 -16.11 -10.75
C ALA A 122 -7.87 -15.24 -11.93
N GLU A 123 -7.16 -14.15 -12.21
CA GLU A 123 -7.51 -13.21 -13.29
C GLU A 123 -7.38 -13.86 -14.67
N ALA A 124 -6.32 -14.64 -14.89
CA ALA A 124 -6.12 -15.35 -16.15
C ALA A 124 -7.23 -16.39 -16.40
N SER A 125 -7.61 -17.16 -15.39
CA SER A 125 -8.71 -18.12 -15.48
C SER A 125 -10.04 -17.42 -15.77
N ALA A 126 -10.32 -16.33 -15.07
CA ALA A 126 -11.54 -15.54 -15.29
C ALA A 126 -11.58 -14.94 -16.71
N LEU A 127 -10.45 -14.42 -17.19
CA LEU A 127 -10.31 -13.87 -18.55
C LEU A 127 -10.48 -14.96 -19.59
N ALA A 128 -9.76 -16.08 -19.46
CA ALA A 128 -9.86 -17.22 -20.38
C ALA A 128 -11.30 -17.75 -20.51
N ASN A 129 -12.01 -17.89 -19.38
CA ASN A 129 -13.41 -18.33 -19.35
C ASN A 129 -14.36 -17.37 -20.09
N LYS A 130 -14.10 -16.05 -20.04
CA LYS A 130 -14.92 -15.07 -20.77
C LYS A 130 -14.59 -15.05 -22.26
N LEU A 131 -13.30 -15.10 -22.61
CA LEU A 131 -12.83 -15.11 -24.01
C LEU A 131 -13.27 -16.37 -24.76
N SER A 132 -13.26 -17.53 -24.12
CA SER A 132 -13.64 -18.81 -24.71
C SER A 132 -15.09 -18.84 -25.22
N ARG A 133 -15.99 -18.01 -24.65
CA ARG A 133 -17.37 -17.87 -25.11
C ARG A 133 -17.50 -17.32 -26.55
N LYS A 134 -16.45 -16.59 -27.00
CA LYS A 134 -16.33 -16.10 -28.38
C LYS A 134 -15.25 -16.84 -29.18
N GLU A 135 -14.80 -18.00 -28.67
CA GLU A 135 -13.71 -18.81 -29.26
C GLU A 135 -12.40 -18.00 -29.44
N ILE A 136 -12.13 -17.05 -28.56
CA ILE A 136 -10.87 -16.31 -28.49
C ILE A 136 -9.95 -17.05 -27.51
N LYS A 137 -8.71 -17.30 -27.92
CA LYS A 137 -7.71 -18.00 -27.11
C LYS A 137 -6.96 -17.01 -26.20
N LEU A 138 -6.59 -17.48 -25.01
CA LEU A 138 -5.62 -16.79 -24.16
C LEU A 138 -4.28 -17.51 -24.24
N ASP A 139 -3.21 -16.80 -24.61
CA ASP A 139 -1.83 -17.29 -24.64
C ASP A 139 -1.02 -16.61 -23.54
N THR A 140 -0.60 -17.39 -22.55
CA THR A 140 0.16 -16.94 -21.38
C THR A 140 1.66 -17.29 -21.47
N SER A 141 2.12 -17.75 -22.64
CA SER A 141 3.43 -18.39 -22.78
C SER A 141 4.60 -17.46 -23.05
N ALA A 142 4.37 -16.20 -23.46
CA ALA A 142 5.42 -15.36 -24.00
C ALA A 142 5.48 -13.95 -23.37
N ASP A 143 6.65 -13.57 -22.86
CA ASP A 143 7.00 -12.19 -22.56
C ASP A 143 7.48 -11.47 -23.84
N LEU A 144 6.56 -10.76 -24.51
CA LEU A 144 6.90 -10.02 -25.73
C LEU A 144 7.75 -8.78 -25.46
N ILE A 145 7.76 -8.29 -24.22
CA ILE A 145 8.54 -7.11 -23.83
C ILE A 145 10.03 -7.45 -23.78
N GLU A 146 10.42 -8.65 -23.37
CA GLU A 146 11.83 -9.10 -23.34
C GLU A 146 12.52 -8.92 -24.70
N GLY A 147 11.82 -9.20 -25.77
CA GLY A 147 12.36 -9.09 -27.13
C GLY A 147 12.58 -7.66 -27.63
N ILE A 148 11.81 -6.70 -27.12
CA ILE A 148 11.78 -5.31 -27.61
C ILE A 148 12.45 -4.30 -26.66
N TRP A 149 12.48 -4.57 -25.35
CA TRP A 149 13.14 -3.72 -24.35
C TRP A 149 14.63 -4.08 -24.22
N LYS A 150 15.46 -3.50 -25.10
CA LYS A 150 16.88 -3.89 -25.26
C LYS A 150 17.76 -3.63 -24.03
N ASP A 151 17.45 -2.60 -23.26
CA ASP A 151 18.15 -2.19 -22.04
C ASP A 151 17.37 -2.57 -20.77
N ARG A 152 16.55 -3.63 -20.86
CA ARG A 152 15.76 -4.12 -19.72
C ARG A 152 16.67 -4.50 -18.55
N PRO A 153 16.42 -3.97 -17.33
CA PRO A 153 17.22 -4.30 -16.16
C PRO A 153 17.27 -5.81 -15.89
N ALA A 154 18.35 -6.27 -15.28
CA ALA A 154 18.44 -7.64 -14.79
C ALA A 154 17.51 -7.90 -13.61
N VAL A 155 17.20 -9.17 -13.32
CA VAL A 155 16.55 -9.56 -12.06
C VAL A 155 17.43 -9.10 -10.90
N PRO A 156 16.88 -8.39 -9.87
CA PRO A 156 17.66 -7.89 -8.76
C PRO A 156 18.55 -8.93 -8.08
N GLY A 157 19.74 -8.52 -7.69
CA GLY A 157 20.72 -9.34 -7.02
C GLY A 157 21.28 -8.68 -5.75
N ASN A 158 20.53 -7.76 -5.13
CA ASN A 158 20.97 -7.04 -3.94
C ASN A 158 21.16 -8.01 -2.76
N PRO A 159 22.16 -7.79 -1.89
CA PRO A 159 22.34 -8.58 -0.68
C PRO A 159 21.08 -8.49 0.23
N ILE A 160 20.75 -9.59 0.86
CA ILE A 160 19.70 -9.64 1.88
C ILE A 160 20.31 -9.43 3.27
N PHE A 161 19.46 -9.06 4.21
CA PHE A 161 19.78 -9.03 5.63
C PHE A 161 18.71 -9.77 6.44
N GLU A 162 19.10 -10.26 7.60
CA GLU A 162 18.22 -10.98 8.50
C GLU A 162 17.38 -9.99 9.34
N MET A 163 16.10 -10.32 9.54
CA MET A 163 15.26 -9.69 10.54
C MET A 163 15.48 -10.41 11.87
N PRO A 164 16.12 -9.78 12.86
CA PRO A 164 16.39 -10.44 14.13
C PRO A 164 15.11 -10.90 14.84
N GLU A 165 15.14 -12.06 15.48
CA GLU A 165 14.02 -12.59 16.27
C GLU A 165 13.58 -11.60 17.37
N ALA A 166 14.52 -10.85 17.95
CA ALA A 166 14.23 -9.79 18.92
C ALA A 166 13.31 -8.68 18.37
N LEU A 167 13.17 -8.55 17.04
CA LEU A 167 12.29 -7.60 16.36
C LEU A 167 11.09 -8.30 15.68
N SER A 168 11.27 -9.52 15.17
CA SER A 168 10.19 -10.30 14.54
C SER A 168 9.30 -11.05 15.56
N GLY A 169 9.81 -11.31 16.75
CA GLY A 169 9.09 -11.98 17.84
C GLY A 169 8.85 -13.48 17.63
N ALA A 170 9.37 -14.07 16.54
CA ALA A 170 9.29 -15.49 16.26
C ALA A 170 10.43 -15.93 15.33
N SER A 171 10.96 -17.13 15.55
CA SER A 171 11.96 -17.77 14.67
C SER A 171 11.33 -18.19 13.33
N VAL A 172 12.18 -18.53 12.36
CA VAL A 172 11.72 -19.09 11.07
C VAL A 172 11.00 -20.41 11.30
N HIS A 173 11.57 -21.26 12.15
CA HIS A 173 11.00 -22.58 12.49
C HIS A 173 9.59 -22.45 13.07
N GLU A 174 9.39 -21.57 14.06
CA GLU A 174 8.06 -21.33 14.66
C GLU A 174 7.03 -20.84 13.63
N LYS A 175 7.42 -19.97 12.69
CA LYS A 175 6.53 -19.50 11.62
C LYS A 175 6.18 -20.61 10.63
N LEU A 176 7.14 -21.47 10.27
CA LEU A 176 6.90 -22.64 9.43
C LEU A 176 5.93 -23.63 10.11
N ASP A 177 6.09 -23.86 11.41
CA ASP A 177 5.16 -24.69 12.18
C ASP A 177 3.74 -24.13 12.21
N LEU A 178 3.58 -22.81 12.37
CA LEU A 178 2.28 -22.15 12.31
C LEU A 178 1.63 -22.32 10.93
N ILE A 179 2.40 -22.14 9.85
CA ILE A 179 1.92 -22.33 8.47
C ILE A 179 1.49 -23.79 8.26
N ASN A 180 2.32 -24.77 8.65
CA ASN A 180 2.02 -26.19 8.49
C ASN A 180 0.79 -26.62 9.31
N ASN A 181 0.60 -26.07 10.53
CA ASN A 181 -0.60 -26.28 11.32
C ASN A 181 -1.86 -25.81 10.58
N GLN A 182 -1.79 -24.65 9.93
CA GLN A 182 -2.92 -24.12 9.17
C GLN A 182 -3.17 -24.94 7.90
N LEU A 183 -2.13 -25.35 7.16
CA LEU A 183 -2.26 -26.24 6.00
C LEU A 183 -2.96 -27.53 6.35
N ARG A 184 -2.61 -28.17 7.48
CA ARG A 184 -3.31 -29.38 7.96
C ARG A 184 -4.79 -29.12 8.23
N SER A 185 -5.15 -27.97 8.81
CA SER A 185 -6.56 -27.64 9.06
C SER A 185 -7.36 -27.41 7.78
N GLU A 186 -6.72 -26.91 6.73
CA GLU A 186 -7.31 -26.72 5.39
C GLU A 186 -7.26 -28.00 4.53
N GLY A 187 -6.66 -29.06 5.01
CA GLY A 187 -6.52 -30.33 4.31
C GLY A 187 -5.52 -30.26 3.15
N ALA A 188 -4.52 -29.41 3.21
CA ALA A 188 -3.44 -29.30 2.24
C ALA A 188 -2.13 -29.93 2.75
N ASP A 189 -1.29 -30.40 1.84
CA ASP A 189 0.00 -31.03 2.13
C ASP A 189 1.16 -30.03 2.00
N CYS A 190 1.01 -29.02 1.14
CA CYS A 190 2.04 -28.01 0.87
C CYS A 190 1.46 -26.69 0.40
N LEU A 191 2.29 -25.64 0.44
CA LEU A 191 1.98 -24.27 0.06
C LEU A 191 3.03 -23.73 -0.90
N ILE A 192 2.59 -23.02 -1.93
CA ILE A 192 3.44 -22.20 -2.80
C ILE A 192 3.35 -20.75 -2.32
N LEU A 193 4.48 -20.14 -1.99
CA LEU A 193 4.58 -18.73 -1.66
C LEU A 193 5.24 -17.98 -2.83
N ALA A 194 4.50 -17.05 -3.40
CA ALA A 194 4.99 -16.17 -4.46
C ALA A 194 5.05 -14.70 -4.02
N ALA A 195 4.19 -14.26 -3.10
CA ALA A 195 4.19 -12.89 -2.59
C ALA A 195 5.45 -12.60 -1.76
N LEU A 196 6.16 -11.52 -2.11
CA LEU A 196 7.47 -11.20 -1.55
C LEU A 196 7.43 -10.88 -0.05
N ASP A 197 6.38 -10.21 0.40
CA ASP A 197 6.17 -9.86 1.80
C ASP A 197 5.87 -11.10 2.67
N GLU A 198 5.13 -12.08 2.13
CA GLU A 198 4.87 -13.34 2.81
C GLU A 198 6.15 -14.16 2.99
N ILE A 199 6.98 -14.22 1.94
CA ILE A 199 8.28 -14.90 1.97
C ILE A 199 9.22 -14.20 2.95
N ALA A 200 9.32 -12.87 2.86
CA ALA A 200 10.17 -12.07 3.75
C ALA A 200 9.78 -12.21 5.22
N TRP A 201 8.47 -12.28 5.52
CA TRP A 201 7.96 -12.54 6.87
C TRP A 201 8.27 -13.97 7.32
N THR A 202 7.99 -14.97 6.48
CA THR A 202 8.15 -16.39 6.82
C THR A 202 9.61 -16.73 7.16
N PHE A 203 10.55 -16.25 6.35
CA PHE A 203 11.97 -16.59 6.49
C PHE A 203 12.80 -15.55 7.25
N ASN A 204 12.16 -14.56 7.87
CA ASN A 204 12.84 -13.48 8.59
C ASN A 204 13.95 -12.80 7.76
N ILE A 205 13.73 -12.59 6.48
CA ILE A 205 14.68 -11.93 5.57
C ILE A 205 14.12 -10.61 5.05
N ARG A 206 15.00 -9.64 4.85
CA ARG A 206 14.69 -8.35 4.23
C ARG A 206 15.73 -8.05 3.17
N GLY A 207 15.40 -7.14 2.26
CA GLY A 207 16.32 -6.72 1.19
C GLY A 207 15.90 -5.40 0.58
N THR A 208 16.60 -4.99 -0.47
CA THR A 208 16.37 -3.72 -1.16
C THR A 208 16.12 -3.93 -2.66
N ASP A 209 15.53 -5.05 -3.03
CA ASP A 209 15.24 -5.38 -4.43
C ASP A 209 14.13 -4.53 -5.03
N VAL A 210 13.23 -4.07 -4.18
CA VAL A 210 12.08 -3.25 -4.55
C VAL A 210 12.17 -1.91 -3.82
N THR A 211 11.98 -0.83 -4.54
CA THR A 211 11.93 0.51 -3.95
C THR A 211 10.78 0.59 -2.95
N TYR A 212 11.02 1.14 -1.77
CA TYR A 212 10.08 1.33 -0.66
C TYR A 212 9.69 0.07 0.12
N ASN A 213 9.81 -1.12 -0.47
CA ASN A 213 9.44 -2.37 0.19
C ASN A 213 10.71 -3.16 0.54
N PRO A 214 10.98 -3.41 1.84
CA PRO A 214 12.18 -4.15 2.26
C PRO A 214 12.01 -5.65 2.06
N VAL A 215 11.75 -6.07 0.82
CA VAL A 215 11.49 -7.45 0.40
C VAL A 215 12.58 -7.99 -0.53
N VAL A 216 12.53 -9.29 -0.76
CA VAL A 216 13.55 -10.04 -1.51
C VAL A 216 12.88 -10.79 -2.65
N VAL A 217 13.31 -10.55 -3.88
CA VAL A 217 12.85 -11.32 -5.05
C VAL A 217 13.26 -12.79 -4.87
N SER A 218 12.27 -13.62 -4.54
CA SER A 218 12.41 -15.03 -4.21
C SER A 218 11.06 -15.74 -4.31
N TYR A 219 11.06 -17.06 -4.36
CA TYR A 219 9.87 -17.91 -4.18
C TYR A 219 10.08 -18.85 -3.01
N ALA A 220 9.02 -19.44 -2.50
CA ALA A 220 9.17 -20.51 -1.54
C ALA A 220 8.12 -21.62 -1.72
N PHE A 221 8.50 -22.79 -1.24
CA PHE A 221 7.66 -23.95 -1.08
C PHE A 221 7.73 -24.38 0.37
N VAL A 222 6.58 -24.64 0.99
CA VAL A 222 6.49 -25.06 2.41
C VAL A 222 5.62 -26.30 2.52
N SER A 223 6.15 -27.33 3.18
CA SER A 223 5.43 -28.54 3.57
C SER A 223 5.90 -28.98 4.94
N GLU A 224 5.28 -30.03 5.51
CA GLU A 224 5.70 -30.59 6.80
C GLU A 224 7.11 -31.19 6.72
N ASP A 225 7.46 -31.79 5.59
CA ASP A 225 8.73 -32.50 5.41
C ASP A 225 9.87 -31.59 4.89
N GLU A 226 9.54 -30.50 4.18
CA GLU A 226 10.54 -29.68 3.50
C GLU A 226 10.05 -28.21 3.36
N SER A 227 10.97 -27.28 3.62
CA SER A 227 10.81 -25.87 3.32
C SER A 227 11.94 -25.42 2.39
N VAL A 228 11.60 -24.91 1.19
CA VAL A 228 12.59 -24.52 0.18
C VAL A 228 12.42 -23.03 -0.13
N LEU A 229 13.52 -22.29 -0.02
CA LEU A 229 13.62 -20.89 -0.47
C LEU A 229 14.38 -20.84 -1.81
N PHE A 230 13.68 -20.40 -2.87
CA PHE A 230 14.23 -20.20 -4.19
C PHE A 230 14.72 -18.77 -4.35
N ILE A 231 16.03 -18.57 -4.33
CA ILE A 231 16.67 -17.26 -4.28
C ILE A 231 17.97 -17.26 -5.11
N LYS A 232 18.35 -16.11 -5.66
CA LYS A 232 19.63 -15.99 -6.35
C LYS A 232 20.77 -16.13 -5.34
N PRO A 233 21.75 -17.02 -5.60
CA PRO A 233 22.85 -17.29 -4.66
C PRO A 233 23.67 -16.05 -4.29
N GLU A 234 23.85 -15.10 -5.22
CA GLU A 234 24.61 -13.87 -4.98
C GLU A 234 24.03 -12.96 -3.90
N LYS A 235 22.77 -13.16 -3.51
CA LYS A 235 22.12 -12.39 -2.42
C LYS A 235 22.51 -12.88 -1.03
N LEU A 236 23.00 -14.12 -0.93
CA LEU A 236 23.20 -14.83 0.33
C LEU A 236 24.63 -14.62 0.85
N THR A 237 24.75 -14.22 2.12
CA THR A 237 26.01 -14.33 2.85
C THR A 237 26.19 -15.76 3.40
N ALA A 238 27.42 -16.12 3.75
CA ALA A 238 27.68 -17.42 4.39
C ALA A 238 26.94 -17.56 5.72
N GLU A 239 26.83 -16.47 6.50
CA GLU A 239 26.15 -16.40 7.77
C GLU A 239 24.64 -16.66 7.64
N ILE A 240 23.97 -15.93 6.73
CA ILE A 240 22.53 -16.11 6.46
C ILE A 240 22.25 -17.51 5.90
N THR A 241 23.13 -18.01 5.02
CA THR A 241 23.02 -19.38 4.49
C THR A 241 23.06 -20.41 5.60
N GLU A 242 23.98 -20.28 6.55
CA GLU A 242 24.10 -21.21 7.67
C GLU A 242 22.92 -21.08 8.64
N HIS A 243 22.47 -19.85 8.91
CA HIS A 243 21.29 -19.59 9.75
C HIS A 243 20.05 -20.26 9.16
N LEU A 244 19.69 -19.99 7.92
CA LEU A 244 18.52 -20.58 7.26
C LEU A 244 18.56 -22.11 7.24
N LYS A 245 19.76 -22.71 7.02
CA LYS A 245 19.91 -24.16 7.10
C LYS A 245 19.67 -24.71 8.50
N LYS A 246 20.10 -24.01 9.56
CA LYS A 246 19.83 -24.40 10.95
C LYS A 246 18.33 -24.34 11.27
N GLU A 247 17.62 -23.40 10.68
CA GLU A 247 16.16 -23.27 10.77
C GLU A 247 15.39 -24.30 9.89
N GLY A 248 16.09 -25.24 9.24
CA GLY A 248 15.49 -26.30 8.43
C GLY A 248 15.14 -25.88 7.00
N VAL A 249 15.69 -24.76 6.50
CA VAL A 249 15.40 -24.25 5.15
C VAL A 249 16.40 -24.77 4.14
N THR A 250 15.91 -25.40 3.08
CA THR A 250 16.68 -25.76 1.88
C THR A 250 16.76 -24.56 0.95
N LEU A 251 17.96 -24.26 0.42
CA LEU A 251 18.18 -23.16 -0.51
C LEU A 251 18.31 -23.69 -1.94
N ALA A 252 17.58 -23.09 -2.87
CA ALA A 252 17.62 -23.40 -4.29
C ALA A 252 17.75 -22.13 -5.13
N GLU A 253 18.21 -22.27 -6.37
CA GLU A 253 18.33 -21.16 -7.31
C GLU A 253 16.93 -20.67 -7.74
N TYR A 254 16.74 -19.34 -7.85
CA TYR A 254 15.47 -18.65 -8.10
C TYR A 254 14.68 -19.23 -9.29
N SER A 255 15.34 -19.49 -10.40
CA SER A 255 14.71 -19.98 -11.64
C SER A 255 14.21 -21.43 -11.56
N MET A 256 14.56 -22.15 -10.49
CA MET A 256 14.26 -23.58 -10.37
C MET A 256 12.82 -23.87 -9.90
N ILE A 257 12.08 -22.87 -9.46
CA ILE A 257 10.74 -23.05 -8.86
C ILE A 257 9.77 -23.83 -9.77
N GLN A 258 9.62 -23.45 -11.03
CA GLN A 258 8.70 -24.14 -11.95
C GLN A 258 9.10 -25.61 -12.16
N ARG A 259 10.41 -25.87 -12.32
CA ARG A 259 10.93 -27.23 -12.44
C ARG A 259 10.72 -28.05 -11.17
N TYR A 260 10.81 -27.42 -10.01
CA TYR A 260 10.51 -28.06 -8.72
C TYR A 260 9.03 -28.44 -8.65
N LEU A 261 8.13 -27.50 -8.91
CA LEU A 261 6.68 -27.72 -8.88
C LEU A 261 6.24 -28.80 -9.86
N SER A 262 6.81 -28.88 -11.06
CA SER A 262 6.48 -29.90 -12.07
C SER A 262 6.83 -31.34 -11.64
N ARG A 263 7.48 -31.52 -10.51
CA ARG A 263 7.89 -32.83 -9.95
C ARG A 263 7.20 -33.17 -8.64
N LEU A 264 6.17 -32.40 -8.27
CA LEU A 264 5.39 -32.71 -7.08
C LEU A 264 4.79 -34.14 -7.19
N PRO A 265 4.76 -34.90 -6.08
CA PRO A 265 4.20 -36.25 -6.06
C PRO A 265 2.74 -36.26 -6.54
N GLU A 266 2.35 -37.35 -7.19
CA GLU A 266 0.95 -37.56 -7.56
C GLU A 266 0.02 -37.51 -6.33
N ASN A 267 -1.16 -36.94 -6.50
CA ASN A 267 -2.19 -36.76 -5.46
C ASN A 267 -1.81 -35.80 -4.33
N SER A 268 -0.70 -35.05 -4.42
CA SER A 268 -0.41 -33.97 -3.47
C SER A 268 -1.53 -32.93 -3.47
N ARG A 269 -1.93 -32.47 -2.30
CA ARG A 269 -2.91 -31.39 -2.12
C ARG A 269 -2.17 -30.08 -1.92
N VAL A 270 -2.12 -29.28 -2.99
CA VAL A 270 -1.33 -28.05 -3.07
C VAL A 270 -2.19 -26.86 -2.71
N PHE A 271 -1.86 -26.15 -1.63
CA PHE A 271 -2.53 -24.91 -1.28
C PHE A 271 -2.03 -23.77 -2.19
N VAL A 272 -2.95 -23.06 -2.81
CA VAL A 272 -2.64 -21.97 -3.75
C VAL A 272 -3.52 -20.76 -3.44
N ASP A 273 -2.92 -19.62 -3.19
CA ASP A 273 -3.61 -18.34 -3.28
C ASP A 273 -3.64 -17.89 -4.74
N MET A 274 -4.77 -18.10 -5.40
CA MET A 274 -4.95 -17.84 -6.82
C MET A 274 -4.74 -16.36 -7.21
N ASN A 275 -4.89 -15.44 -6.26
CA ASN A 275 -4.67 -14.00 -6.47
C ASN A 275 -3.21 -13.59 -6.26
N LYS A 276 -2.40 -14.42 -5.60
CA LYS A 276 -1.00 -14.17 -5.29
C LYS A 276 -0.03 -15.12 -6.00
N THR A 277 -0.56 -16.10 -6.72
CA THR A 277 0.23 -17.04 -7.53
C THR A 277 0.05 -16.70 -9.02
N ASN A 278 1.15 -16.50 -9.73
CA ASN A 278 1.09 -16.21 -11.16
C ASN A 278 0.74 -17.47 -11.97
N VAL A 279 0.20 -17.27 -13.19
CA VAL A 279 -0.23 -18.34 -14.08
C VAL A 279 0.87 -19.35 -14.37
N SER A 280 2.09 -18.89 -14.63
CA SER A 280 3.22 -19.77 -14.98
C SER A 280 3.61 -20.72 -13.84
N LEU A 281 3.44 -20.32 -12.58
CA LEU A 281 3.61 -21.20 -11.42
C LEU A 281 2.44 -22.16 -11.28
N TYR A 282 1.21 -21.66 -11.45
CA TYR A 282 0.02 -22.49 -11.38
C TYR A 282 0.02 -23.61 -12.44
N ASP A 283 0.34 -23.27 -13.68
CA ASP A 283 0.41 -24.22 -14.80
C ASP A 283 1.57 -25.23 -14.66
N ALA A 284 2.57 -24.93 -13.84
CA ALA A 284 3.66 -25.85 -13.53
C ALA A 284 3.27 -26.96 -12.54
N ILE A 285 2.14 -26.84 -11.84
CA ILE A 285 1.64 -27.88 -10.93
C ILE A 285 1.08 -29.05 -11.77
N PRO A 286 1.51 -30.30 -11.50
CA PRO A 286 0.99 -31.44 -12.25
C PRO A 286 -0.52 -31.60 -12.10
N GLY A 287 -1.21 -31.94 -13.20
CA GLY A 287 -2.64 -32.20 -13.19
C GLY A 287 -3.09 -33.40 -12.35
N SER A 288 -2.14 -34.21 -11.86
CA SER A 288 -2.37 -35.28 -10.87
C SER A 288 -2.48 -34.77 -9.41
N CYS A 289 -2.12 -33.51 -9.16
CA CYS A 289 -2.28 -32.85 -7.87
C CYS A 289 -3.70 -32.29 -7.69
N THR A 290 -4.11 -32.13 -6.45
CA THR A 290 -5.37 -31.46 -6.08
C THR A 290 -5.07 -30.05 -5.60
N ILE A 291 -5.72 -29.04 -6.18
CA ILE A 291 -5.59 -27.66 -5.73
C ILE A 291 -6.54 -27.39 -4.56
N VAL A 292 -6.02 -26.82 -3.48
CA VAL A 292 -6.77 -26.28 -2.35
C VAL A 292 -6.65 -24.75 -2.45
N GLU A 293 -7.76 -24.08 -2.76
CA GLU A 293 -7.75 -22.62 -2.97
C GLU A 293 -8.08 -21.87 -1.68
N GLY A 294 -7.37 -20.77 -1.42
CA GLY A 294 -7.66 -19.92 -0.27
C GLY A 294 -6.69 -18.73 -0.17
N ILE A 295 -6.91 -17.87 0.82
CA ILE A 295 -5.94 -16.83 1.18
C ILE A 295 -4.77 -17.53 1.88
N SER A 296 -3.54 -17.21 1.47
CA SER A 296 -2.33 -17.81 2.02
C SER A 296 -2.30 -17.80 3.56
N PRO A 297 -1.99 -18.93 4.21
CA PRO A 297 -1.74 -18.97 5.66
C PRO A 297 -0.72 -17.92 6.12
N ALA A 298 0.36 -17.72 5.38
CA ALA A 298 1.36 -16.71 5.72
C ALA A 298 0.78 -15.29 5.69
N ASN A 299 -0.13 -15.00 4.74
CA ASN A 299 -0.82 -13.70 4.65
C ASN A 299 -1.68 -13.43 5.89
N HIS A 300 -2.45 -14.41 6.33
CA HIS A 300 -3.25 -14.29 7.56
C HIS A 300 -2.38 -14.13 8.80
N LEU A 301 -1.33 -14.95 8.96
CA LEU A 301 -0.47 -14.95 10.14
C LEU A 301 0.28 -13.64 10.30
N LYS A 302 0.92 -13.12 9.23
CA LYS A 302 1.66 -11.86 9.27
C LYS A 302 0.77 -10.62 9.50
N SER A 303 -0.51 -10.70 9.17
CA SER A 303 -1.44 -9.59 9.37
C SER A 303 -1.77 -9.35 10.85
N ILE A 304 -1.64 -10.38 11.70
CA ILE A 304 -1.88 -10.32 13.14
C ILE A 304 -0.52 -10.19 13.84
N LYS A 305 -0.18 -8.98 14.19
CA LYS A 305 1.11 -8.65 14.81
C LYS A 305 1.17 -9.25 16.23
N ASN A 306 2.31 -9.90 16.54
CA ASN A 306 2.61 -10.36 17.88
C ASN A 306 3.01 -9.16 18.78
N GLU A 307 3.20 -9.42 20.09
CA GLU A 307 3.53 -8.36 21.05
C GLU A 307 4.85 -7.63 20.74
N THR A 308 5.85 -8.35 20.20
CA THR A 308 7.14 -7.78 19.79
C THR A 308 6.98 -6.84 18.59
N GLU A 309 6.25 -7.27 17.57
CA GLU A 309 5.95 -6.46 16.39
C GLU A 309 5.12 -5.22 16.76
N ILE A 310 4.11 -5.36 17.65
CA ILE A 310 3.30 -4.23 18.15
C ILE A 310 4.20 -3.21 18.87
N LYS A 311 5.10 -3.69 19.73
CA LYS A 311 6.06 -2.82 20.41
C LYS A 311 7.01 -2.15 19.40
N GLY A 312 7.41 -2.86 18.37
CA GLY A 312 8.18 -2.32 17.25
C GLY A 312 7.45 -1.15 16.58
N PHE A 313 6.18 -1.32 16.20
CA PHE A 313 5.36 -0.23 15.66
C PHE A 313 5.30 0.98 16.60
N GLN A 314 5.11 0.74 17.91
CA GLN A 314 5.10 1.82 18.91
C GLN A 314 6.42 2.60 18.95
N ASN A 315 7.55 1.94 18.76
CA ASN A 315 8.85 2.59 18.66
C ASN A 315 9.02 3.34 17.32
N ALA A 316 8.62 2.72 16.21
CA ALA A 316 8.72 3.31 14.88
C ALA A 316 7.94 4.62 14.77
N VAL A 317 6.70 4.68 15.27
CA VAL A 317 5.90 5.91 15.25
C VAL A 317 6.45 7.02 16.15
N VAL A 318 7.21 6.69 17.19
CA VAL A 318 7.93 7.72 18.00
C VAL A 318 9.06 8.32 17.17
N LYS A 319 9.89 7.50 16.52
CA LYS A 319 10.98 7.96 15.65
C LYS A 319 10.42 8.84 14.52
N ASP A 320 9.37 8.38 13.88
CA ASP A 320 8.70 9.09 12.80
C ASP A 320 8.10 10.43 13.28
N GLY A 321 7.45 10.43 14.45
CA GLY A 321 6.90 11.63 15.07
C GLY A 321 7.97 12.67 15.42
N VAL A 322 9.18 12.26 15.82
CA VAL A 322 10.32 13.15 16.03
C VAL A 322 10.77 13.76 14.71
N ALA A 323 10.91 12.96 13.65
CA ALA A 323 11.29 13.44 12.32
C ALA A 323 10.27 14.44 11.77
N LEU A 324 8.97 14.12 11.87
CA LEU A 324 7.86 14.98 11.45
C LEU A 324 7.84 16.30 12.25
N THR A 325 8.03 16.25 13.57
CA THR A 325 8.09 17.46 14.40
C THR A 325 9.22 18.39 13.95
N LYS A 326 10.43 17.86 13.74
CA LYS A 326 11.57 18.64 13.24
C LYS A 326 11.34 19.16 11.82
N PHE A 327 10.64 18.38 10.98
CA PHE A 327 10.28 18.80 9.64
C PHE A 327 9.33 20.01 9.65
N TYR A 328 8.27 19.98 10.45
CA TYR A 328 7.32 21.09 10.50
C TYR A 328 7.93 22.35 11.13
N ILE A 329 8.80 22.22 12.12
CA ILE A 329 9.60 23.35 12.65
C ILE A 329 10.47 23.95 11.56
N TRP A 330 11.18 23.12 10.81
CA TRP A 330 12.01 23.56 9.70
C TRP A 330 11.17 24.28 8.63
N LEU A 331 10.03 23.69 8.26
CA LEU A 331 9.15 24.24 7.22
C LEU A 331 8.62 25.63 7.64
N GLU A 332 8.08 25.76 8.84
CA GLU A 332 7.59 27.06 9.34
C GLU A 332 8.69 28.13 9.35
N LYS A 333 9.90 27.76 9.78
CA LYS A 333 11.05 28.66 9.77
C LYS A 333 11.40 29.11 8.36
N GLN A 334 11.50 28.20 7.40
CA GLN A 334 11.81 28.51 6.02
C GLN A 334 10.74 29.42 5.38
N MET A 335 9.46 29.13 5.65
CA MET A 335 8.36 29.97 5.16
C MET A 335 8.40 31.37 5.77
N ALA A 336 8.71 31.52 7.06
CA ALA A 336 8.84 32.80 7.75
C ALA A 336 10.04 33.63 7.24
N GLU A 337 11.13 32.97 6.86
CA GLU A 337 12.34 33.59 6.29
C GLU A 337 12.18 33.92 4.78
N GLY A 338 11.09 33.51 4.14
CA GLY A 338 10.84 33.69 2.70
C GLY A 338 11.76 32.84 1.81
N ALA A 339 12.22 31.69 2.33
CA ALA A 339 13.05 30.77 1.55
C ALA A 339 12.27 30.10 0.42
N GLN A 340 12.96 29.77 -0.67
CA GLN A 340 12.39 29.05 -1.80
C GLN A 340 12.28 27.54 -1.47
N VAL A 341 11.18 27.13 -0.87
CA VAL A 341 10.86 25.71 -0.63
C VAL A 341 9.92 25.23 -1.70
N THR A 342 10.20 24.06 -2.28
CA THR A 342 9.35 23.42 -3.28
C THR A 342 8.79 22.11 -2.72
N GLU A 343 7.82 21.51 -3.41
CA GLU A 343 7.25 20.19 -3.05
C GLU A 343 8.33 19.12 -2.98
N ILE A 344 9.24 19.08 -3.98
CA ILE A 344 10.38 18.14 -4.00
C ILE A 344 11.33 18.41 -2.84
N SER A 345 11.74 19.65 -2.63
CA SER A 345 12.70 19.98 -1.56
C SER A 345 12.13 19.74 -0.16
N ALA A 346 10.81 19.88 0.02
CA ALA A 346 10.12 19.54 1.26
C ALA A 346 10.10 18.03 1.49
N ALA A 347 9.77 17.23 0.46
CA ALA A 347 9.80 15.78 0.53
C ALA A 347 11.21 15.25 0.85
N GLU A 348 12.24 15.74 0.14
CA GLU A 348 13.64 15.38 0.39
C GLU A 348 14.10 15.72 1.81
N LYS A 349 13.66 16.89 2.33
CA LYS A 349 13.97 17.27 3.71
C LYS A 349 13.35 16.33 4.74
N LEU A 350 12.12 15.89 4.52
CA LEU A 350 11.46 14.93 5.41
C LEU A 350 12.17 13.58 5.39
N THR A 351 12.50 13.05 4.21
CA THR A 351 13.32 11.84 4.04
C THR A 351 14.66 11.96 4.79
N ALA A 352 15.35 13.09 4.66
CA ALA A 352 16.63 13.32 5.36
C ALA A 352 16.48 13.28 6.89
N LEU A 353 15.41 13.87 7.44
CA LEU A 353 15.15 13.86 8.89
C LEU A 353 14.75 12.47 9.41
N ARG A 354 14.05 11.67 8.60
CA ARG A 354 13.77 10.26 8.89
C ARG A 354 15.04 9.42 8.88
N ALA A 355 15.95 9.69 7.93
CA ALA A 355 17.24 9.01 7.85
C ALA A 355 18.17 9.29 9.05
N GLU A 356 17.94 10.36 9.80
CA GLU A 356 18.64 10.62 11.07
C GLU A 356 18.16 9.73 12.23
N GLN A 357 16.99 9.08 12.08
CA GLN A 357 16.41 8.24 13.13
C GLN A 357 17.07 6.85 13.17
N PRO A 358 17.20 6.25 14.37
CA PRO A 358 17.79 4.93 14.49
C PRO A 358 17.02 3.86 13.67
N GLN A 359 17.76 2.94 13.05
CA GLN A 359 17.20 1.81 12.31
C GLN A 359 16.35 2.18 11.06
N TYR A 360 16.47 3.40 10.56
CA TYR A 360 15.87 3.75 9.27
C TYR A 360 16.51 2.95 8.14
N ILE A 361 15.71 2.48 7.20
CA ILE A 361 16.14 1.73 6.03
C ILE A 361 15.89 2.54 4.75
N MET A 362 14.65 2.98 4.56
CA MET A 362 14.18 3.74 3.40
C MET A 362 12.81 4.36 3.70
N ASP A 363 12.28 5.18 2.81
CA ASP A 363 10.87 5.58 2.87
C ASP A 363 9.97 4.37 2.57
N SER A 364 8.75 4.34 3.11
CA SER A 364 7.79 3.23 2.89
C SER A 364 7.00 3.36 1.59
N PHE A 365 7.00 4.57 1.01
CA PHE A 365 6.50 4.90 -0.34
C PHE A 365 7.04 6.28 -0.74
N GLY A 366 6.85 6.67 -2.00
CA GLY A 366 7.25 7.99 -2.47
C GLY A 366 6.42 9.09 -1.81
N THR A 367 7.05 9.97 -1.07
CA THR A 367 6.37 11.06 -0.36
C THR A 367 5.48 11.86 -1.32
N ILE A 368 4.19 11.95 -1.00
CA ILE A 368 3.22 12.81 -1.66
C ILE A 368 3.29 14.17 -0.93
N CYS A 369 3.81 15.17 -1.59
CA CYS A 369 3.86 16.54 -1.10
C CYS A 369 3.09 17.40 -2.08
N GLY A 370 1.79 17.61 -1.84
CA GLY A 370 0.88 18.30 -2.75
C GLY A 370 0.48 19.67 -2.23
N TYR A 371 0.99 20.72 -2.85
CA TYR A 371 0.65 22.09 -2.54
C TYR A 371 -0.54 22.56 -3.37
N ALA A 372 -1.49 23.25 -2.74
CA ALA A 372 -2.69 23.82 -3.38
C ALA A 372 -3.41 22.75 -4.24
N GLU A 373 -3.62 23.00 -5.54
CA GLU A 373 -4.33 22.10 -6.46
C GLU A 373 -3.66 20.72 -6.61
N HIS A 374 -2.36 20.60 -6.40
CA HIS A 374 -1.66 19.30 -6.42
C HIS A 374 -2.12 18.39 -5.29
N GLY A 375 -2.53 18.94 -4.14
CA GLY A 375 -3.13 18.15 -3.06
C GLY A 375 -4.44 17.46 -3.44
N ALA A 376 -5.11 17.90 -4.52
CA ALA A 376 -6.30 17.23 -5.03
C ALA A 376 -6.00 16.00 -5.91
N ILE A 377 -4.75 15.73 -6.22
CA ILE A 377 -4.29 14.55 -6.95
C ILE A 377 -3.91 13.49 -5.91
N VAL A 378 -4.73 12.45 -5.75
CA VAL A 378 -4.66 11.50 -4.63
C VAL A 378 -3.27 10.91 -4.40
N HIS A 379 -2.62 10.46 -5.48
CA HIS A 379 -1.26 9.93 -5.48
C HIS A 379 -0.33 10.85 -6.29
N TYR A 380 -0.30 12.12 -5.90
CA TYR A 380 0.57 13.11 -6.55
C TYR A 380 2.04 12.73 -6.38
N SER A 381 2.80 12.86 -7.45
CA SER A 381 4.25 12.74 -7.44
C SER A 381 4.83 13.94 -8.17
N ALA A 382 5.49 14.83 -7.45
CA ALA A 382 6.14 15.98 -8.05
C ALA A 382 7.27 15.53 -9.00
N THR A 383 7.34 16.17 -10.16
CA THR A 383 8.45 16.04 -11.12
C THR A 383 9.14 17.38 -11.27
N THR A 384 10.29 17.41 -11.91
CA THR A 384 10.99 18.68 -12.21
C THR A 384 10.14 19.67 -13.00
N GLU A 385 9.16 19.18 -13.76
CA GLU A 385 8.24 19.99 -14.57
C GLU A 385 7.02 20.49 -13.77
N THR A 386 6.61 19.76 -12.74
CA THR A 386 5.40 20.05 -11.95
C THR A 386 5.69 20.62 -10.57
N ASP A 387 6.95 20.61 -10.12
CA ASP A 387 7.40 21.01 -8.79
C ASP A 387 6.97 22.45 -8.43
N ALA A 388 6.02 22.60 -7.53
CA ALA A 388 5.50 23.89 -7.14
C ALA A 388 6.30 24.50 -5.98
N THR A 389 6.56 25.81 -6.06
CA THR A 389 7.13 26.57 -4.93
C THR A 389 6.02 26.85 -3.90
N LEU A 390 6.26 26.50 -2.66
CA LEU A 390 5.37 26.75 -1.53
C LEU A 390 5.28 28.26 -1.25
N LYS A 391 4.06 28.74 -1.01
CA LYS A 391 3.81 30.15 -0.65
C LYS A 391 3.13 30.21 0.72
N PRO A 392 3.19 31.35 1.44
CA PRO A 392 2.51 31.52 2.71
C PRO A 392 0.99 31.71 2.55
N GLU A 393 0.37 30.83 1.81
CA GLU A 393 -1.07 30.77 1.49
C GLU A 393 -1.49 29.33 1.11
N GLY A 394 -2.77 29.02 1.24
CA GLY A 394 -3.32 27.72 0.82
C GLY A 394 -2.99 26.57 1.77
N LEU A 395 -3.16 25.36 1.26
CA LEU A 395 -2.96 24.12 1.99
C LEU A 395 -1.80 23.32 1.41
N LEU A 396 -1.08 22.61 2.29
CA LEU A 396 -0.09 21.61 1.94
C LEU A 396 -0.53 20.27 2.50
N LEU A 397 -0.76 19.29 1.63
CA LEU A 397 -1.00 17.91 1.96
C LEU A 397 0.32 17.15 1.87
N ILE A 398 0.73 16.50 2.97
CA ILE A 398 1.92 15.65 3.01
C ILE A 398 1.49 14.26 3.46
N ASP A 399 1.68 13.28 2.58
CA ASP A 399 1.48 11.87 2.84
C ASP A 399 2.80 11.15 2.67
N SER A 400 3.25 10.43 3.71
CA SER A 400 4.62 9.92 3.78
C SER A 400 4.76 8.86 4.87
N GLY A 401 5.79 8.03 4.72
CA GLY A 401 6.11 7.03 5.71
C GLY A 401 7.54 6.53 5.58
N ALA A 402 7.97 5.73 6.53
CA ALA A 402 9.32 5.15 6.57
C ALA A 402 9.31 3.67 6.93
N GLN A 403 10.31 2.97 6.45
CA GLN A 403 10.69 1.63 6.87
C GLN A 403 11.77 1.75 7.94
N TYR A 404 11.44 1.38 9.16
CA TYR A 404 12.38 1.13 10.24
C TYR A 404 12.50 -0.37 10.46
N LEU A 405 13.62 -0.87 10.97
CA LEU A 405 13.76 -2.31 11.27
C LEU A 405 12.67 -2.83 12.22
N ASP A 406 12.16 -1.97 13.09
CA ASP A 406 11.13 -2.33 14.08
C ASP A 406 9.71 -1.90 13.68
N GLY A 407 9.48 -1.43 12.44
CA GLY A 407 8.14 -1.16 11.93
C GLY A 407 8.10 -0.29 10.70
N THR A 408 6.95 -0.26 10.06
CA THR A 408 6.62 0.62 8.92
C THR A 408 5.72 1.74 9.40
N THR A 409 5.93 2.97 8.93
CA THR A 409 5.03 4.08 9.22
C THR A 409 4.31 4.57 7.97
N ASP A 410 3.13 5.13 8.19
CA ASP A 410 2.24 5.70 7.20
C ASP A 410 1.43 6.83 7.84
N ILE A 411 1.47 8.02 7.25
CA ILE A 411 0.79 9.19 7.80
C ILE A 411 0.51 10.25 6.74
N THR A 412 -0.71 10.77 6.75
CA THR A 412 -1.03 12.02 6.04
C THR A 412 -1.37 13.13 7.02
N ARG A 413 -0.82 14.31 6.77
CA ARG A 413 -1.25 15.57 7.39
C ARG A 413 -1.50 16.62 6.32
N THR A 414 -2.57 17.38 6.51
CA THR A 414 -2.83 18.61 5.76
C THR A 414 -2.66 19.79 6.71
N ILE A 415 -1.84 20.77 6.34
CA ILE A 415 -1.55 21.97 7.11
C ILE A 415 -1.88 23.23 6.29
N ALA A 416 -2.18 24.33 6.99
CA ALA A 416 -2.30 25.64 6.38
C ALA A 416 -0.94 26.33 6.32
N LEU A 417 -0.55 26.84 5.14
CA LEU A 417 0.66 27.65 4.96
C LEU A 417 0.41 29.16 5.16
N GLY A 418 -0.84 29.56 5.35
CA GLY A 418 -1.29 30.92 5.64
C GLY A 418 -2.68 30.90 6.27
N GLU A 419 -3.41 32.00 6.19
CA GLU A 419 -4.77 32.05 6.77
C GLU A 419 -5.74 31.19 5.93
N PRO A 420 -6.32 30.10 6.47
CA PRO A 420 -7.20 29.24 5.74
C PRO A 420 -8.60 29.86 5.58
N THR A 421 -9.23 29.62 4.43
CA THR A 421 -10.61 30.06 4.18
C THR A 421 -11.60 29.27 5.05
N GLU A 422 -12.78 29.85 5.28
CA GLU A 422 -13.88 29.16 5.97
C GLU A 422 -14.31 27.84 5.30
N GLN A 423 -14.16 27.74 3.97
CA GLN A 423 -14.46 26.52 3.24
C GLN A 423 -13.41 25.45 3.53
N MET A 424 -12.11 25.80 3.52
CA MET A 424 -11.01 24.88 3.89
C MET A 424 -11.21 24.36 5.31
N LYS A 425 -11.52 25.23 6.28
CA LYS A 425 -11.79 24.84 7.67
C LYS A 425 -12.99 23.88 7.77
N LYS A 426 -14.10 24.14 7.05
CA LYS A 426 -15.27 23.24 7.03
C LYS A 426 -14.92 21.86 6.50
N ASP A 427 -14.20 21.82 5.39
CA ASP A 427 -13.84 20.57 4.72
C ASP A 427 -12.85 19.76 5.56
N PHE A 428 -11.82 20.42 6.14
CA PHE A 428 -10.87 19.79 7.04
C PHE A 428 -11.58 19.20 8.28
N THR A 429 -12.48 19.99 8.90
CA THR A 429 -13.21 19.52 10.07
C THR A 429 -14.09 18.30 9.76
N ARG A 430 -14.69 18.22 8.56
CA ARG A 430 -15.47 17.04 8.13
C ARG A 430 -14.60 15.79 7.96
N VAL A 431 -13.44 15.93 7.33
CA VAL A 431 -12.46 14.83 7.21
C VAL A 431 -12.03 14.36 8.58
N LEU A 432 -11.63 15.27 9.47
CA LEU A 432 -11.21 14.97 10.84
C LEU A 432 -12.31 14.24 11.63
N LYS A 433 -13.58 14.63 11.46
CA LYS A 433 -14.70 13.90 12.09
C LYS A 433 -14.78 12.45 11.63
N GLY A 434 -14.47 12.18 10.38
CA GLY A 434 -14.37 10.83 9.84
C GLY A 434 -13.27 10.02 10.53
N THR A 435 -12.05 10.56 10.56
CA THR A 435 -10.88 9.95 11.26
C THR A 435 -11.22 9.66 12.73
N ILE A 436 -11.75 10.64 13.47
CA ILE A 436 -12.12 10.46 14.88
C ILE A 436 -13.24 9.42 15.05
N SER A 437 -14.23 9.41 14.17
CA SER A 437 -15.37 8.49 14.26
C SER A 437 -14.93 7.03 14.11
N LEU A 438 -14.04 6.75 13.16
CA LEU A 438 -13.48 5.41 12.96
C LEU A 438 -12.54 5.04 14.11
N ALA A 439 -11.57 5.88 14.47
CA ALA A 439 -10.61 5.62 15.54
C ALA A 439 -11.25 5.34 16.91
N LYS A 440 -12.45 5.91 17.18
CA LYS A 440 -13.20 5.72 18.44
C LYS A 440 -14.19 4.58 18.39
N SER A 441 -14.36 3.93 17.25
CA SER A 441 -15.42 2.93 17.10
C SER A 441 -15.17 1.71 17.98
N LYS A 442 -16.27 1.13 18.48
CA LYS A 442 -16.32 -0.19 19.08
C LYS A 442 -17.23 -1.05 18.22
N PHE A 443 -16.83 -2.29 18.02
CA PHE A 443 -17.56 -3.20 17.14
C PHE A 443 -17.44 -4.64 17.65
N PRO A 444 -18.44 -5.51 17.39
CA PRO A 444 -18.38 -6.91 17.78
C PRO A 444 -17.22 -7.64 17.10
N ALA A 445 -16.59 -8.60 17.76
CA ALA A 445 -15.67 -9.53 17.13
C ALA A 445 -16.36 -10.23 15.94
N GLY A 446 -15.62 -10.41 14.83
CA GLY A 446 -16.19 -10.91 13.57
C GLY A 446 -16.66 -9.81 12.62
N THR A 447 -16.54 -8.53 12.99
CA THR A 447 -16.83 -7.40 12.08
C THR A 447 -15.79 -7.31 10.98
N ARG A 448 -16.25 -7.02 9.76
CA ARG A 448 -15.41 -6.76 8.58
C ARG A 448 -15.22 -5.26 8.38
N GLY A 449 -14.11 -4.88 7.75
CA GLY A 449 -13.81 -3.47 7.52
C GLY A 449 -14.88 -2.75 6.67
N SER A 450 -15.49 -3.44 5.69
CA SER A 450 -16.60 -2.89 4.89
C SER A 450 -17.81 -2.45 5.72
N GLN A 451 -18.05 -3.07 6.88
CA GLN A 451 -19.18 -2.73 7.76
C GLN A 451 -18.95 -1.45 8.56
N ILE A 452 -17.70 -1.01 8.73
CA ILE A 452 -17.34 0.18 9.53
C ILE A 452 -16.76 1.33 8.70
N ASP A 453 -16.48 1.13 7.42
CA ASP A 453 -16.02 2.17 6.49
C ASP A 453 -16.93 3.42 6.49
N ILE A 454 -18.24 3.22 6.59
CA ILE A 454 -19.25 4.30 6.68
C ILE A 454 -18.97 5.28 7.83
N LEU A 455 -18.33 4.86 8.91
CA LEU A 455 -18.04 5.73 10.05
C LEU A 455 -17.10 6.87 9.64
N ALA A 456 -16.12 6.59 8.78
CA ALA A 456 -15.21 7.59 8.25
C ALA A 456 -15.87 8.50 7.19
N ARG A 457 -16.84 7.97 6.42
CA ARG A 457 -17.50 8.72 5.33
C ARG A 457 -18.67 9.57 5.75
N LYS A 458 -19.36 9.21 6.85
CA LYS A 458 -20.65 9.79 7.21
C LYS A 458 -20.65 11.32 7.26
N ALA A 459 -19.65 11.93 7.91
CA ALA A 459 -19.59 13.39 8.04
C ALA A 459 -19.41 14.10 6.67
N LEU A 460 -18.78 13.44 5.72
CA LEU A 460 -18.63 13.92 4.34
C LEU A 460 -19.93 13.72 3.55
N TRP A 461 -20.52 12.53 3.61
CA TRP A 461 -21.77 12.22 2.90
C TRP A 461 -22.95 13.08 3.34
N ASP A 462 -23.06 13.41 4.63
CA ASP A 462 -24.06 14.36 5.14
C ASP A 462 -23.93 15.75 4.47
N SER A 463 -22.81 16.03 3.84
CA SER A 463 -22.51 17.29 3.13
C SER A 463 -22.41 17.12 1.61
N GLY A 464 -22.76 15.94 1.06
CA GLY A 464 -22.68 15.64 -0.37
C GLY A 464 -21.25 15.51 -0.89
N ILE A 465 -20.27 15.20 -0.02
CA ILE A 465 -18.86 15.02 -0.37
C ILE A 465 -18.53 13.53 -0.28
N ASN A 466 -17.72 13.03 -1.23
CA ASN A 466 -17.27 11.65 -1.24
C ASN A 466 -15.79 11.57 -1.68
N TYR A 467 -15.11 10.49 -1.30
CA TYR A 467 -13.82 10.07 -1.84
C TYR A 467 -13.92 8.63 -2.35
N LEU A 468 -13.12 8.29 -3.36
CA LEU A 468 -13.27 7.05 -4.12
C LEU A 468 -12.23 5.97 -3.77
N HIS A 469 -11.23 6.28 -2.96
CA HIS A 469 -10.27 5.28 -2.47
C HIS A 469 -10.77 4.59 -1.19
N GLY A 470 -10.06 3.56 -0.74
CA GLY A 470 -10.34 2.91 0.55
C GLY A 470 -10.11 3.86 1.72
N THR A 471 -10.76 3.60 2.85
CA THR A 471 -10.54 4.33 4.10
C THR A 471 -9.32 3.82 4.86
N GLY A 472 -8.90 2.57 4.61
CA GLY A 472 -7.74 2.01 5.25
C GLY A 472 -7.35 0.64 4.69
N HIS A 473 -6.06 0.36 4.78
CA HIS A 473 -5.41 -0.89 4.39
C HIS A 473 -4.57 -1.42 5.56
N GLY A 474 -4.22 -2.70 5.54
CA GLY A 474 -3.25 -3.25 6.48
C GLY A 474 -1.85 -2.68 6.25
N ILE A 475 -1.02 -2.69 7.29
CA ILE A 475 0.36 -2.21 7.26
C ILE A 475 1.29 -3.32 7.76
N GLY A 476 2.33 -3.62 6.96
CA GLY A 476 3.32 -4.65 7.25
C GLY A 476 4.34 -4.20 8.30
N HIS A 477 4.95 -5.15 9.02
CA HIS A 477 6.01 -4.89 9.99
C HIS A 477 7.39 -4.93 9.31
N CYS A 478 7.96 -3.78 8.99
CA CYS A 478 9.14 -3.67 8.13
C CYS A 478 8.95 -4.47 6.83
N LEU A 479 7.81 -4.24 6.18
CA LEU A 479 7.33 -4.89 4.97
C LEU A 479 6.53 -3.89 4.14
N ASN A 480 5.67 -4.37 3.24
CA ASN A 480 4.84 -3.50 2.42
C ASN A 480 3.96 -2.57 3.26
N VAL A 481 3.94 -1.28 2.92
CA VAL A 481 3.04 -0.32 3.55
C VAL A 481 1.58 -0.71 3.29
N HIS A 482 1.26 -1.17 2.09
CA HIS A 482 -0.03 -1.75 1.75
C HIS A 482 0.01 -3.27 1.97
N GLU A 483 -0.59 -3.72 3.05
CA GLU A 483 -0.66 -5.13 3.42
C GLU A 483 -2.12 -5.63 3.40
N GLY A 484 -2.32 -6.85 2.87
CA GLY A 484 -3.55 -7.60 3.07
C GLY A 484 -3.43 -8.61 4.23
N PRO A 485 -4.49 -9.40 4.51
CA PRO A 485 -5.74 -9.47 3.75
C PRO A 485 -6.84 -8.50 4.20
N GLN A 486 -6.69 -7.80 5.34
CA GLN A 486 -7.68 -6.87 5.88
C GLN A 486 -7.67 -5.52 5.17
N SER A 487 -8.82 -4.88 5.14
CA SER A 487 -8.97 -3.49 4.67
C SER A 487 -10.23 -2.87 5.24
N ILE A 488 -10.29 -1.54 5.28
CA ILE A 488 -11.51 -0.76 5.58
C ILE A 488 -11.87 0.02 4.30
N ARG A 489 -12.92 -0.41 3.58
CA ARG A 489 -13.35 0.18 2.31
C ARG A 489 -14.80 -0.18 2.02
N MET A 490 -15.41 0.51 1.04
CA MET A 490 -16.81 0.25 0.66
C MET A 490 -17.01 -1.13 0.03
N GLU A 491 -16.04 -1.59 -0.75
CA GLU A 491 -16.09 -2.89 -1.40
C GLU A 491 -16.04 -4.01 -0.36
N GLU A 492 -16.80 -5.06 -0.62
CA GLU A 492 -16.86 -6.21 0.27
C GLU A 492 -15.50 -6.91 0.38
N ASN A 493 -15.07 -7.09 1.62
CA ASN A 493 -13.90 -7.89 1.98
C ASN A 493 -14.34 -8.88 3.08
N PRO A 494 -14.30 -10.20 2.83
CA PRO A 494 -14.78 -11.20 3.78
C PRO A 494 -13.91 -11.33 5.03
N VAL A 495 -12.73 -10.74 5.04
CA VAL A 495 -11.77 -10.82 6.15
C VAL A 495 -12.27 -10.00 7.34
N THR A 496 -12.40 -10.66 8.48
CA THR A 496 -12.79 -10.02 9.75
C THR A 496 -11.60 -9.38 10.43
N LEU A 497 -11.85 -8.24 11.07
CA LEU A 497 -10.83 -7.56 11.87
C LEU A 497 -10.52 -8.35 13.13
N LYS A 498 -9.22 -8.49 13.45
CA LYS A 498 -8.73 -9.24 14.62
C LYS A 498 -7.75 -8.40 15.43
N PRO A 499 -7.68 -8.57 16.77
CA PRO A 499 -6.65 -7.94 17.60
C PRO A 499 -5.25 -8.23 17.05
N GLY A 500 -4.38 -7.23 17.06
CA GLY A 500 -3.04 -7.29 16.46
C GLY A 500 -2.95 -6.80 15.00
N MET A 501 -4.06 -6.59 14.31
CA MET A 501 -4.03 -5.98 12.97
C MET A 501 -3.75 -4.49 13.06
N VAL A 502 -2.74 -4.01 12.30
CA VAL A 502 -2.45 -2.59 12.12
C VAL A 502 -3.03 -2.15 10.77
N ILE A 503 -3.76 -1.03 10.77
CA ILE A 503 -4.55 -0.58 9.62
C ILE A 503 -4.41 0.95 9.51
N SER A 504 -4.43 1.53 8.30
CA SER A 504 -4.57 2.97 8.11
C SER A 504 -6.02 3.43 8.37
N ASP A 505 -6.18 4.70 8.77
CA ASP A 505 -7.46 5.41 8.92
C ASP A 505 -7.28 6.76 8.21
N GLU A 506 -7.61 6.82 6.91
CA GLU A 506 -7.22 7.87 5.96
C GLU A 506 -8.38 8.49 5.18
N PRO A 507 -9.47 8.92 5.82
CA PRO A 507 -10.53 9.64 5.12
C PRO A 507 -10.02 10.93 4.50
N ALA A 508 -10.61 11.31 3.36
CA ALA A 508 -10.13 12.43 2.58
C ALA A 508 -11.24 13.14 1.82
N MET A 509 -10.91 14.29 1.24
CA MET A 509 -11.72 14.95 0.22
C MET A 509 -10.83 15.72 -0.76
N TYR A 510 -11.25 15.83 -2.00
CA TYR A 510 -10.45 16.43 -3.07
C TYR A 510 -11.31 17.39 -3.89
N ARG A 511 -10.89 18.68 -3.96
CA ARG A 511 -11.46 19.69 -4.85
C ARG A 511 -10.52 19.88 -6.02
N THR A 512 -10.84 19.24 -7.13
CA THR A 512 -10.02 19.33 -8.35
C THR A 512 -9.76 20.78 -8.75
N GLY A 513 -8.48 21.12 -8.92
CA GLY A 513 -8.02 22.47 -9.27
C GLY A 513 -8.00 23.46 -8.09
N GLU A 514 -8.26 23.01 -6.85
CA GLU A 514 -8.23 23.85 -5.66
C GLU A 514 -7.29 23.30 -4.58
N TYR A 515 -7.67 22.18 -3.92
CA TYR A 515 -6.89 21.54 -2.85
C TYR A 515 -7.39 20.14 -2.51
N GLY A 516 -6.55 19.34 -1.85
CA GLY A 516 -6.92 18.10 -1.19
C GLY A 516 -6.74 18.18 0.31
N ILE A 517 -7.52 17.40 1.04
CA ILE A 517 -7.42 17.23 2.48
C ILE A 517 -7.49 15.73 2.78
N ARG A 518 -6.45 15.20 3.46
CA ARG A 518 -6.43 13.86 4.03
C ARG A 518 -5.88 13.96 5.46
N THR A 519 -6.51 13.29 6.39
CA THR A 519 -6.01 13.14 7.75
C THR A 519 -5.91 11.67 8.03
N GLU A 520 -4.70 11.19 8.21
CA GLU A 520 -4.42 9.77 8.35
C GLU A 520 -3.67 9.44 9.62
N ASN A 521 -4.07 8.37 10.25
CA ASN A 521 -3.35 7.70 11.32
C ASN A 521 -3.30 6.20 11.10
N MET A 522 -2.25 5.57 11.60
CA MET A 522 -2.22 4.13 11.82
C MET A 522 -3.00 3.79 13.08
N ILE A 523 -3.87 2.79 13.00
CA ILE A 523 -4.68 2.29 14.12
C ILE A 523 -4.43 0.79 14.33
N LEU A 524 -4.36 0.37 15.60
CA LEU A 524 -4.18 -1.02 16.01
C LEU A 524 -5.50 -1.57 16.53
N VAL A 525 -5.96 -2.67 15.97
CA VAL A 525 -7.12 -3.39 16.48
C VAL A 525 -6.76 -4.05 17.83
N ARG A 526 -7.57 -3.81 18.83
CA ARG A 526 -7.42 -4.40 20.17
C ARG A 526 -8.72 -4.98 20.71
N GLU A 527 -8.61 -5.86 21.69
CA GLU A 527 -9.78 -6.22 22.51
C GLU A 527 -10.20 -5.02 23.35
N ASP A 528 -11.50 -4.75 23.40
CA ASP A 528 -12.05 -3.64 24.18
C ASP A 528 -12.78 -4.13 25.43
N SER A 529 -13.79 -4.96 25.26
CA SER A 529 -14.64 -5.44 26.35
C SER A 529 -15.33 -6.76 25.98
N GLU A 530 -15.75 -7.50 27.00
CA GLU A 530 -16.64 -8.66 26.86
C GLU A 530 -17.94 -8.36 27.64
N THR A 531 -19.06 -8.63 27.02
CA THR A 531 -20.40 -8.37 27.58
C THR A 531 -21.29 -9.60 27.41
N GLU A 532 -22.51 -9.56 27.89
CA GLU A 532 -23.52 -10.58 27.60
C GLU A 532 -23.86 -10.73 26.11
N PHE A 533 -23.48 -9.74 25.29
CA PHE A 533 -23.65 -9.75 23.82
C PHE A 533 -22.39 -10.23 23.07
N GLY A 534 -21.35 -10.66 23.78
CA GLY A 534 -20.10 -11.18 23.23
C GLY A 534 -18.90 -10.24 23.37
N LYS A 535 -17.83 -10.58 22.66
CA LYS A 535 -16.59 -9.82 22.65
C LYS A 535 -16.70 -8.61 21.72
N PHE A 536 -16.19 -7.47 22.19
CA PHE A 536 -16.08 -6.22 21.43
C PHE A 536 -14.61 -5.85 21.22
N LEU A 537 -14.33 -5.34 20.04
CA LEU A 537 -13.04 -4.80 19.62
C LEU A 537 -13.11 -3.29 19.50
N GLY A 538 -11.97 -2.65 19.45
CA GLY A 538 -11.81 -1.22 19.22
C GLY A 538 -10.43 -0.94 18.65
N PHE A 539 -10.06 0.33 18.58
CA PHE A 539 -8.77 0.75 18.05
C PHE A 539 -7.95 1.53 19.09
N ASP A 540 -6.62 1.36 19.02
CA ASP A 540 -5.66 2.30 19.60
C ASP A 540 -4.99 3.05 18.44
N THR A 541 -4.93 4.38 18.54
CA THR A 541 -4.23 5.22 17.57
C THR A 541 -2.73 5.14 17.84
N LEU A 542 -1.96 4.75 16.82
CA LEU A 542 -0.49 4.61 16.92
C LEU A 542 0.24 5.89 16.50
N THR A 543 -0.16 6.52 15.40
CA THR A 543 0.51 7.69 14.80
C THR A 543 0.65 8.85 15.77
N LEU A 544 1.83 9.45 15.81
CA LEU A 544 2.20 10.52 16.76
C LEU A 544 2.63 11.79 16.03
N CYS A 545 1.67 12.57 15.53
CA CYS A 545 1.90 13.87 14.90
C CYS A 545 0.71 14.78 15.20
N PHE A 546 0.96 16.07 15.45
CA PHE A 546 -0.10 17.03 15.71
C PHE A 546 -1.07 17.13 14.51
N ILE A 547 -2.29 17.55 14.80
CA ILE A 547 -3.32 17.90 13.82
C ILE A 547 -3.45 19.42 13.85
N ASP A 548 -3.38 20.07 12.67
CA ASP A 548 -3.40 21.54 12.59
C ASP A 548 -4.74 22.12 13.05
N THR A 549 -4.74 22.70 14.24
CA THR A 549 -5.97 23.26 14.86
C THR A 549 -6.44 24.54 14.19
N SER A 550 -5.60 25.24 13.42
CA SER A 550 -6.01 26.42 12.64
C SER A 550 -7.04 26.11 11.58
N LEU A 551 -7.08 24.84 11.12
CA LEU A 551 -8.03 24.30 10.15
C LEU A 551 -9.32 23.76 10.79
N ILE A 552 -9.47 23.80 12.11
CA ILE A 552 -10.60 23.17 12.79
C ILE A 552 -11.65 24.21 13.22
N ILE A 553 -12.89 23.97 12.83
CA ILE A 553 -14.04 24.70 13.38
C ILE A 553 -14.54 23.94 14.61
N ILE A 554 -14.03 24.28 15.79
CA ILE A 554 -14.32 23.60 17.06
C ILE A 554 -15.84 23.38 17.28
N PRO A 555 -16.74 24.36 17.04
CA PRO A 555 -18.16 24.14 17.17
C PRO A 555 -18.80 23.06 16.27
N MET A 556 -18.10 22.61 15.22
CA MET A 556 -18.56 21.49 14.39
C MET A 556 -18.23 20.13 15.02
N LEU A 557 -17.31 20.08 15.98
CA LEU A 557 -16.99 18.87 16.72
C LEU A 557 -18.01 18.64 17.85
N SER A 558 -18.45 17.42 18.04
CA SER A 558 -19.16 17.02 19.24
C SER A 558 -18.22 17.07 20.46
N VAL A 559 -18.79 17.14 21.67
CA VAL A 559 -18.02 17.12 22.93
C VAL A 559 -17.06 15.90 23.00
N ARG A 560 -17.49 14.75 22.49
CA ARG A 560 -16.65 13.53 22.47
C ARG A 560 -15.53 13.58 21.44
N GLU A 561 -15.76 14.18 20.29
CA GLU A 561 -14.72 14.37 19.25
C GLU A 561 -13.68 15.39 19.72
N HIS A 562 -14.13 16.48 20.31
CA HIS A 562 -13.26 17.50 20.89
C HIS A 562 -12.38 16.93 22.02
N ALA A 563 -12.97 16.17 22.94
CA ALA A 563 -12.23 15.48 24.01
C ALA A 563 -11.19 14.47 23.45
N TRP A 564 -11.52 13.78 22.37
CA TRP A 564 -10.59 12.88 21.70
C TRP A 564 -9.39 13.64 21.12
N LEU A 565 -9.62 14.77 20.43
CA LEU A 565 -8.56 15.59 19.85
C LEU A 565 -7.58 16.08 20.93
N ASN A 566 -8.09 16.61 22.03
CA ASN A 566 -7.25 17.09 23.14
C ASN A 566 -6.45 15.94 23.78
N LYS A 567 -7.07 14.78 23.99
CA LYS A 567 -6.39 13.58 24.49
C LYS A 567 -5.31 13.09 23.52
N TYR A 568 -5.59 13.11 22.22
CA TYR A 568 -4.64 12.74 21.17
C TYR A 568 -3.44 13.69 21.18
N HIS A 569 -3.65 14.99 21.20
CA HIS A 569 -2.59 16.00 21.28
C HIS A 569 -1.73 15.84 22.54
N GLN A 570 -2.35 15.58 23.68
CA GLN A 570 -1.60 15.31 24.92
C GLN A 570 -0.72 14.06 24.77
N MET A 571 -1.26 12.97 24.16
CA MET A 571 -0.47 11.75 23.87
C MET A 571 0.71 12.03 22.94
N VAL A 572 0.51 12.83 21.88
CA VAL A 572 1.58 13.23 20.97
C VAL A 572 2.68 13.96 21.73
N TYR A 573 2.32 14.97 22.54
CA TYR A 573 3.28 15.72 23.35
C TYR A 573 4.06 14.80 24.31
N ASP A 574 3.37 13.98 25.07
CA ASP A 574 3.98 13.12 26.10
C ASP A 574 4.95 12.10 25.49
N LYS A 575 4.64 11.58 24.31
CA LYS A 575 5.44 10.55 23.65
C LYS A 575 6.64 11.12 22.89
N ILE A 576 6.51 12.30 22.29
CA ILE A 576 7.53 12.89 21.42
C ILE A 576 8.47 13.85 22.16
N SER A 577 7.96 14.65 23.11
CA SER A 577 8.75 15.65 23.81
C SER A 577 10.03 15.13 24.49
N PRO A 578 10.12 13.87 25.02
CA PRO A 578 11.35 13.37 25.61
C PRO A 578 12.55 13.31 24.65
N PHE A 579 12.31 13.30 23.35
CA PHE A 579 13.33 13.18 22.30
C PHE A 579 13.68 14.51 21.62
N LEU A 580 13.11 15.62 22.09
CA LEU A 580 13.26 16.96 21.54
C LEU A 580 14.12 17.84 22.45
N ASN A 581 14.77 18.86 21.86
CA ASN A 581 15.38 19.92 22.63
C ASN A 581 14.33 20.92 23.18
N GLU A 582 14.73 21.89 24.00
CA GLU A 582 13.77 22.77 24.67
C GLU A 582 12.98 23.69 23.71
N GLU A 583 13.59 24.13 22.62
CA GLU A 583 12.93 24.95 21.60
C GLU A 583 11.88 24.12 20.83
N GLU A 584 12.26 22.91 20.41
CA GLU A 584 11.38 21.96 19.73
C GLU A 584 10.21 21.51 20.64
N LYS A 585 10.46 21.31 21.94
CA LYS A 585 9.42 21.02 22.94
C LYS A 585 8.42 22.16 23.08
N ALA A 586 8.92 23.40 23.14
CA ALA A 586 8.06 24.58 23.26
C ALA A 586 7.17 24.71 22.02
N TRP A 587 7.71 24.51 20.83
CA TRP A 587 6.96 24.50 19.59
C TRP A 587 5.89 23.38 19.57
N LEU A 588 6.28 22.14 19.91
CA LEU A 588 5.33 21.02 19.94
C LEU A 588 4.22 21.26 20.99
N LYS A 589 4.56 21.85 22.14
CA LYS A 589 3.58 22.22 23.16
C LYS A 589 2.55 23.22 22.65
N GLU A 590 2.99 24.19 21.85
CA GLU A 590 2.08 25.16 21.21
C GLU A 590 1.12 24.45 20.26
N LYS A 591 1.65 23.59 19.36
CA LYS A 591 0.84 22.84 18.36
C LYS A 591 -0.13 21.83 19.00
N THR A 592 0.16 21.35 20.19
CA THR A 592 -0.64 20.38 20.93
C THR A 592 -1.42 20.99 22.12
N THR A 593 -1.50 22.31 22.17
CA THR A 593 -2.26 23.00 23.22
C THR A 593 -3.72 22.61 23.16
N GLU A 594 -4.32 22.41 24.34
CA GLU A 594 -5.72 22.06 24.47
C GLU A 594 -6.61 23.15 23.86
N THR A 595 -7.46 22.73 22.92
CA THR A 595 -8.45 23.64 22.33
C THR A 595 -9.63 23.82 23.28
N VAL A 596 -10.19 25.05 23.37
CA VAL A 596 -11.27 25.38 24.30
C VAL A 596 -12.60 25.43 23.54
N SER A 597 -13.61 24.71 24.04
CA SER A 597 -14.99 24.81 23.54
C SER A 597 -15.75 25.90 24.28
N TYR A 598 -16.25 26.88 23.58
CA TYR A 598 -17.09 27.96 24.15
C TYR A 598 -18.37 27.49 24.90
N THR A 599 -18.80 26.25 24.65
CA THR A 599 -19.94 25.66 25.38
C THR A 599 -19.64 25.40 26.86
N HIS A 600 -18.38 25.21 27.25
CA HIS A 600 -17.97 25.05 28.65
C HIS A 600 -17.84 26.37 29.39
N LEU A 601 -17.47 27.47 28.72
CA LEU A 601 -17.39 28.80 29.36
C LEU A 601 -18.76 29.31 29.81
N ARG A 602 -19.84 29.10 29.03
CA ARG A 602 -21.19 29.45 29.44
C ARG A 602 -21.73 28.63 30.63
N ALA A 603 -21.28 27.38 30.78
CA ALA A 603 -21.70 26.54 31.91
C ALA A 603 -21.04 26.97 33.25
N HIS A 604 -19.87 27.59 33.22
CA HIS A 604 -19.19 28.13 34.39
C HIS A 604 -19.71 29.53 34.77
N GLU A 605 -20.07 30.38 33.79
CA GLU A 605 -20.66 31.70 34.04
C GLU A 605 -22.08 31.61 34.63
N THR A 606 -22.86 30.60 34.26
CA THR A 606 -24.22 30.41 34.84
C THR A 606 -24.23 29.78 36.23
N ARG A 607 -23.11 29.17 36.70
CA ARG A 607 -22.97 28.67 38.08
C ARG A 607 -22.45 29.70 39.09
N GLY A 608 -21.99 30.86 38.63
CA GLY A 608 -21.50 31.95 39.49
C GLY A 608 -22.55 33.00 39.87
N ASN A 609 -23.79 32.88 39.35
CA ASN A 609 -24.90 33.83 39.59
C ASN A 609 -26.19 33.14 40.08
N LEU A 610 -26.07 32.24 41.07
CA LEU A 610 -27.20 31.74 41.88
C LEU A 610 -26.82 31.75 43.35
#